data_832d72fffbf18340d49e96673de1e631
#
_entry.id   832d72fffbf18340d49e96673de1e631
#
_cell.length_a   1.000
_cell.length_b   1.000
_cell.length_c   1.000
_cell.angle_alpha   90.00
_cell.angle_beta   90.00
_cell.angle_gamma   90.00
#
_symmetry.space_group_name_H-M   'P 1'
#
loop_
_entity.id
_entity.type
_entity.pdbx_description
1 polymer ?
#
loop_
_entity_poly.entity_id
_entity_poly.type
_entity_poly.pdbx_seq_one_letter_code
_entity_poly.pdbx_strand_id
1 'polypeptide(L)'
;MSESFEVPSPHEHHVEHAHRSGDRFAGKIAVMTAIMATVGAMLSYQAGSTESEAAMDKNNAAIKKTEASNQWNYYQAKSSRENLADLASHIPGLDAAHYTAEVQRYKADKEAARAKAEALEVQAREWDERS
;
A
#
# COMPACT_ATOMS: atom_id res chain seq x y z
N MET A 1 36.15 -17.30 -74.43
CA MET A 1 35.66 -17.40 -73.05
C MET A 1 36.85 -17.29 -72.14
N SER A 2 37.18 -16.14 -71.63
CA SER A 2 38.23 -15.93 -70.63
C SER A 2 37.58 -15.87 -69.30
N GLU A 3 37.62 -16.94 -68.53
CA GLU A 3 37.30 -16.89 -67.12
C GLU A 3 38.35 -16.03 -66.42
N SER A 4 37.97 -14.81 -66.02
CA SER A 4 38.83 -14.00 -65.19
C SER A 4 38.75 -14.59 -63.78
N PHE A 5 39.75 -15.29 -63.40
CA PHE A 5 40.00 -15.77 -62.04
C PHE A 5 40.38 -14.52 -61.21
N GLU A 6 39.40 -13.88 -60.58
CA GLU A 6 39.64 -12.79 -59.65
C GLU A 6 40.24 -13.41 -58.36
N VAL A 7 41.56 -13.26 -58.21
CA VAL A 7 42.23 -13.57 -56.96
C VAL A 7 41.91 -12.46 -55.99
N PRO A 8 41.24 -12.78 -54.85
CA PRO A 8 40.93 -11.74 -53.85
C PRO A 8 42.21 -11.08 -53.35
N SER A 9 42.24 -9.78 -53.34
CA SER A 9 43.38 -9.00 -52.90
C SER A 9 43.63 -9.19 -51.41
N PRO A 10 44.89 -9.13 -50.89
CA PRO A 10 45.18 -9.24 -49.47
C PRO A 10 44.42 -8.25 -48.59
N HIS A 11 44.00 -7.14 -49.14
CA HIS A 11 43.19 -6.11 -48.46
C HIS A 11 41.77 -6.58 -48.16
N GLU A 12 41.14 -7.37 -49.00
CA GLU A 12 39.80 -7.90 -48.77
C GLU A 12 39.75 -8.88 -47.59
N HIS A 13 40.78 -9.70 -47.39
CA HIS A 13 40.91 -10.60 -46.25
C HIS A 13 40.99 -9.83 -44.91
N HIS A 14 41.67 -8.69 -44.86
CA HIS A 14 41.78 -7.87 -43.67
C HIS A 14 40.46 -7.18 -43.32
N VAL A 15 39.71 -6.72 -44.33
CA VAL A 15 38.41 -6.10 -44.15
C VAL A 15 37.39 -7.13 -43.70
N GLU A 16 37.39 -8.34 -44.24
CA GLU A 16 36.51 -9.43 -43.80
C GLU A 16 36.78 -9.86 -42.35
N HIS A 17 38.05 -9.98 -41.91
CA HIS A 17 38.41 -10.27 -40.55
C HIS A 17 38.02 -9.15 -39.57
N ALA A 18 38.17 -7.88 -39.96
CA ALA A 18 37.74 -6.74 -39.14
C ALA A 18 36.21 -6.69 -39.01
N HIS A 19 35.48 -7.02 -40.08
CA HIS A 19 34.02 -7.09 -40.07
C HIS A 19 33.50 -8.20 -39.13
N ARG A 20 34.09 -9.40 -39.18
CA ARG A 20 33.74 -10.54 -38.34
C ARG A 20 34.06 -10.30 -36.86
N SER A 21 35.19 -9.67 -36.54
CA SER A 21 35.52 -9.33 -35.14
C SER A 21 34.64 -8.20 -34.62
N GLY A 22 34.25 -7.23 -35.45
CA GLY A 22 33.27 -6.19 -35.10
C GLY A 22 31.89 -6.76 -34.85
N ASP A 23 31.42 -7.72 -35.66
CA ASP A 23 30.13 -8.40 -35.45
C ASP A 23 30.12 -9.24 -34.19
N ARG A 24 31.22 -9.92 -33.86
CA ARG A 24 31.33 -10.66 -32.58
C ARG A 24 31.31 -9.73 -31.38
N PHE A 25 31.97 -8.58 -31.46
CA PHE A 25 31.98 -7.58 -30.40
C PHE A 25 30.62 -6.94 -30.22
N ALA A 26 29.98 -6.56 -31.33
CA ALA A 26 28.59 -6.04 -31.31
C ALA A 26 27.62 -7.08 -30.76
N GLY A 27 27.75 -8.36 -31.11
CA GLY A 27 26.97 -9.45 -30.57
C GLY A 27 27.15 -9.64 -29.07
N LYS A 28 28.37 -9.53 -28.54
CA LYS A 28 28.62 -9.58 -27.08
C LYS A 28 27.98 -8.40 -26.35
N ILE A 29 28.11 -7.20 -26.90
CA ILE A 29 27.44 -5.99 -26.31
C ILE A 29 25.95 -6.18 -26.32
N ALA A 30 25.35 -6.65 -27.40
CA ALA A 30 23.92 -6.87 -27.48
C ALA A 30 23.43 -7.88 -26.43
N VAL A 31 24.12 -8.97 -26.23
CA VAL A 31 23.80 -9.98 -25.21
C VAL A 31 23.94 -9.40 -23.81
N MET A 32 25.02 -8.67 -23.52
CA MET A 32 25.21 -8.05 -22.21
C MET A 32 24.12 -7.00 -21.94
N THR A 33 23.77 -6.19 -22.92
CA THR A 33 22.70 -5.20 -22.79
C THR A 33 21.35 -5.87 -22.54
N ALA A 34 21.03 -6.96 -23.23
CA ALA A 34 19.82 -7.73 -23.01
C ALA A 34 19.75 -8.33 -21.60
N ILE A 35 20.87 -8.87 -21.10
CA ILE A 35 20.95 -9.40 -19.74
C ILE A 35 20.73 -8.28 -18.71
N MET A 36 21.41 -7.15 -18.86
CA MET A 36 21.26 -6.01 -17.96
C MET A 36 19.84 -5.43 -17.99
N ALA A 37 19.23 -5.35 -19.16
CA ALA A 37 17.84 -4.91 -19.31
C ALA A 37 16.86 -5.86 -18.60
N THR A 38 17.07 -7.16 -18.70
CA THR A 38 16.24 -8.16 -18.02
C THR A 38 16.38 -8.08 -16.51
N VAL A 39 17.61 -7.97 -16.00
CA VAL A 39 17.88 -7.80 -14.57
C VAL A 39 17.26 -6.48 -14.06
N GLY A 40 17.46 -5.40 -14.81
CA GLY A 40 16.85 -4.10 -14.47
C GLY A 40 15.33 -4.15 -14.42
N ALA A 41 14.70 -4.82 -15.37
CA ALA A 41 13.25 -5.00 -15.39
C ALA A 41 12.74 -5.83 -14.19
N MET A 42 13.46 -6.89 -13.82
CA MET A 42 13.12 -7.70 -12.64
C MET A 42 13.22 -6.89 -11.35
N LEU A 43 14.29 -6.12 -11.18
CA LEU A 43 14.47 -5.27 -10.00
C LEU A 43 13.43 -4.17 -9.93
N SER A 44 13.08 -3.55 -11.06
CA SER A 44 12.03 -2.54 -11.13
C SER A 44 10.65 -3.11 -10.80
N TYR A 45 10.35 -4.31 -11.26
CA TYR A 45 9.10 -4.99 -10.94
C TYR A 45 9.01 -5.28 -9.42
N GLN A 46 10.09 -5.78 -8.83
CA GLN A 46 10.13 -6.10 -7.42
C GLN A 46 10.03 -4.84 -6.54
N ALA A 47 10.73 -3.76 -6.91
CA ALA A 47 10.61 -2.49 -6.22
C ALA A 47 9.19 -1.91 -6.32
N GLY A 48 8.58 -1.94 -7.51
CA GLY A 48 7.21 -1.45 -7.71
C GLY A 48 6.16 -2.25 -6.95
N SER A 49 6.32 -3.57 -6.79
CA SER A 49 5.40 -4.38 -5.98
C SER A 49 5.50 -4.03 -4.49
N THR A 50 6.72 -3.83 -3.98
CA THR A 50 6.95 -3.46 -2.57
C THR A 50 6.37 -2.07 -2.26
N GLU A 51 6.56 -1.09 -3.14
CA GLU A 51 5.96 0.24 -2.99
C GLU A 51 4.42 0.19 -3.00
N SER A 52 3.86 -0.65 -3.85
CA SER A 52 2.41 -0.84 -3.92
C SER A 52 1.85 -1.45 -2.64
N GLU A 53 2.51 -2.45 -2.07
CA GLU A 53 2.11 -3.06 -0.79
C GLU A 53 2.19 -2.04 0.35
N ALA A 54 3.28 -1.29 0.46
CA ALA A 54 3.44 -0.25 1.46
C ALA A 54 2.37 0.86 1.34
N ALA A 55 2.02 1.26 0.12
CA ALA A 55 0.95 2.22 -0.12
C ALA A 55 -0.42 1.67 0.27
N MET A 56 -0.69 0.39 0.03
CA MET A 56 -1.92 -0.27 0.45
C MET A 56 -2.01 -0.36 1.98
N ASP A 57 -0.91 -0.69 2.65
CA ASP A 57 -0.87 -0.80 4.10
C ASP A 57 -1.09 0.56 4.78
N LYS A 58 -0.50 1.63 4.26
CA LYS A 58 -0.78 3.01 4.70
C LYS A 58 -2.24 3.41 4.50
N ASN A 59 -2.82 3.04 3.37
CA ASN A 59 -4.23 3.30 3.11
C ASN A 59 -5.13 2.55 4.07
N ASN A 60 -4.84 1.28 4.35
CA ASN A 60 -5.55 0.48 5.34
C ASN A 60 -5.42 1.07 6.75
N ALA A 61 -4.24 1.53 7.14
CA ALA A 61 -4.02 2.23 8.39
C ALA A 61 -4.87 3.50 8.49
N ALA A 62 -4.93 4.31 7.43
CA ALA A 62 -5.74 5.52 7.38
C ALA A 62 -7.24 5.24 7.49
N ILE A 63 -7.73 4.19 6.83
CA ILE A 63 -9.12 3.73 6.95
C ILE A 63 -9.43 3.33 8.38
N LYS A 64 -8.57 2.55 9.02
CA LYS A 64 -8.77 2.12 10.41
C LYS A 64 -8.72 3.27 11.40
N LYS A 65 -7.86 4.26 11.19
CA LYS A 65 -7.85 5.50 11.98
C LYS A 65 -9.15 6.29 11.83
N THR A 66 -9.70 6.36 10.63
CA THR A 66 -10.98 7.03 10.37
C THR A 66 -12.13 6.29 11.04
N GLU A 67 -12.18 4.97 10.93
CA GLU A 67 -13.19 4.15 11.61
C GLU A 67 -13.11 4.31 13.14
N ALA A 68 -11.89 4.34 13.70
CA ALA A 68 -11.68 4.60 15.12
C ALA A 68 -12.18 5.99 15.54
N SER A 69 -11.88 7.02 14.75
CA SER A 69 -12.36 8.38 14.98
C SER A 69 -13.90 8.44 14.99
N ASN A 70 -14.55 7.73 14.06
CA ASN A 70 -16.01 7.63 14.01
C ASN A 70 -16.58 6.96 15.26
N GLN A 71 -15.91 5.93 15.78
CA GLN A 71 -16.33 5.27 17.03
C GLN A 71 -16.15 6.18 18.27
N TRP A 72 -15.09 6.96 18.31
CA TRP A 72 -14.90 7.97 19.36
C TRP A 72 -15.95 9.08 19.30
N ASN A 73 -16.33 9.54 18.11
CA ASN A 73 -17.42 10.49 17.93
C ASN A 73 -18.76 9.90 18.40
N TYR A 74 -19.00 8.63 18.10
CA TYR A 74 -20.18 7.92 18.59
C TYR A 74 -20.17 7.80 20.12
N TYR A 75 -19.01 7.47 20.71
CA TYR A 75 -18.83 7.44 22.16
C TYR A 75 -19.15 8.80 22.79
N GLN A 76 -18.66 9.88 22.24
CA GLN A 76 -18.94 11.24 22.74
C GLN A 76 -20.42 11.60 22.63
N ALA A 77 -21.06 11.25 21.52
CA ALA A 77 -22.51 11.47 21.35
C ALA A 77 -23.33 10.69 22.38
N LYS A 78 -22.96 9.45 22.67
CA LYS A 78 -23.61 8.62 23.69
C LYS A 78 -23.38 9.15 25.12
N SER A 79 -22.13 9.62 25.36
CA SER A 79 -21.80 10.27 26.64
C SER A 79 -22.64 11.55 26.88
N SER A 80 -22.81 12.37 25.87
CA SER A 80 -23.66 13.57 25.95
C SER A 80 -25.13 13.22 26.22
N ARG A 81 -25.63 12.19 25.55
CA ARG A 81 -27.01 11.70 25.80
C ARG A 81 -27.17 11.08 27.16
N GLU A 82 -26.19 10.36 27.66
CA GLU A 82 -26.16 9.83 29.03
C GLU A 82 -26.25 10.97 30.05
N ASN A 83 -25.48 12.03 29.88
CA ASN A 83 -25.49 13.18 30.77
C ASN A 83 -26.84 13.89 30.75
N LEU A 84 -27.48 14.04 29.57
CA LEU A 84 -28.82 14.62 29.46
C LEU A 84 -29.88 13.75 30.10
N ALA A 85 -29.81 12.43 29.92
CA ALA A 85 -30.74 11.50 30.57
C ALA A 85 -30.59 11.47 32.10
N ASP A 86 -29.34 11.53 32.57
CA ASP A 86 -29.03 11.62 34.00
C ASP A 86 -29.61 12.91 34.61
N LEU A 87 -29.39 14.04 33.95
CA LEU A 87 -29.97 15.30 34.34
C LEU A 87 -31.51 15.23 34.37
N ALA A 88 -32.11 14.66 33.33
CA ALA A 88 -33.58 14.50 33.24
C ALA A 88 -34.15 13.62 34.35
N SER A 89 -33.40 12.59 34.79
CA SER A 89 -33.82 11.70 35.89
C SER A 89 -33.95 12.41 37.23
N HIS A 90 -33.28 13.55 37.40
CA HIS A 90 -33.30 14.36 38.63
C HIS A 90 -34.32 15.51 38.57
N ILE A 91 -35.01 15.72 37.46
CA ILE A 91 -36.00 16.78 37.32
C ILE A 91 -37.36 16.31 37.89
N PRO A 92 -37.98 17.04 38.86
CA PRO A 92 -39.27 16.72 39.37
C PRO A 92 -40.35 16.77 38.28
N GLY A 93 -41.24 15.78 38.24
CA GLY A 93 -42.34 15.70 37.27
C GLY A 93 -42.01 14.93 35.99
N LEU A 94 -40.78 14.52 35.79
CA LEU A 94 -40.38 13.60 34.73
C LEU A 94 -40.32 12.15 35.24
N ASP A 95 -40.45 11.18 34.31
CA ASP A 95 -40.33 9.76 34.63
C ASP A 95 -38.88 9.38 34.92
N ALA A 96 -38.47 9.46 36.18
CA ALA A 96 -37.11 9.15 36.62
C ALA A 96 -36.69 7.70 36.27
N ALA A 97 -37.61 6.74 36.37
CA ALA A 97 -37.35 5.35 36.05
C ALA A 97 -37.01 5.16 34.57
N HIS A 98 -37.72 5.84 33.68
CA HIS A 98 -37.43 5.81 32.24
C HIS A 98 -36.05 6.38 31.92
N TYR A 99 -35.71 7.54 32.46
CA TYR A 99 -34.42 8.18 32.20
C TYR A 99 -33.27 7.45 32.88
N THR A 100 -33.46 6.84 34.03
CA THR A 100 -32.45 5.97 34.65
C THR A 100 -32.16 4.74 33.79
N ALA A 101 -33.18 4.14 33.19
CA ALA A 101 -32.99 3.03 32.24
C ALA A 101 -32.26 3.48 30.98
N GLU A 102 -32.53 4.68 30.46
CA GLU A 102 -31.79 5.26 29.33
C GLU A 102 -30.32 5.52 29.67
N VAL A 103 -30.00 6.01 30.87
CA VAL A 103 -28.61 6.18 31.35
C VAL A 103 -27.86 4.86 31.28
N GLN A 104 -28.45 3.77 31.76
CA GLN A 104 -27.79 2.44 31.70
C GLN A 104 -27.59 1.98 30.28
N ARG A 105 -28.55 2.19 29.40
CA ARG A 105 -28.42 1.85 27.98
C ARG A 105 -27.32 2.65 27.29
N TYR A 106 -27.22 3.95 27.51
CA TYR A 106 -26.17 4.80 26.95
C TYR A 106 -24.78 4.47 27.52
N LYS A 107 -24.67 4.09 28.78
CA LYS A 107 -23.44 3.58 29.36
C LYS A 107 -22.96 2.31 28.65
N ALA A 108 -23.84 1.35 28.39
CA ALA A 108 -23.53 0.14 27.68
C ALA A 108 -23.10 0.42 26.23
N ASP A 109 -23.83 1.27 25.52
CA ASP A 109 -23.54 1.68 24.15
C ASP A 109 -22.18 2.38 24.03
N LYS A 110 -21.89 3.28 24.98
CA LYS A 110 -20.64 4.03 25.01
C LYS A 110 -19.43 3.14 25.31
N GLU A 111 -19.54 2.19 26.23
CA GLU A 111 -18.47 1.23 26.48
C GLU A 111 -18.22 0.29 25.29
N ALA A 112 -19.25 -0.14 24.59
CA ALA A 112 -19.12 -0.90 23.37
C ALA A 112 -18.42 -0.09 22.27
N ALA A 113 -18.75 1.19 22.10
CA ALA A 113 -18.11 2.09 21.15
C ALA A 113 -16.65 2.34 21.51
N ARG A 114 -16.32 2.50 22.79
CA ARG A 114 -14.95 2.63 23.27
C ARG A 114 -14.10 1.40 22.96
N ALA A 115 -14.59 0.21 23.30
CA ALA A 115 -13.89 -1.04 23.03
C ALA A 115 -13.62 -1.21 21.52
N LYS A 116 -14.60 -0.88 20.68
CA LYS A 116 -14.45 -0.93 19.23
C LYS A 116 -13.45 0.09 18.70
N ALA A 117 -13.46 1.32 19.22
CA ALA A 117 -12.51 2.36 18.86
C ALA A 117 -11.07 1.95 19.21
N GLU A 118 -10.84 1.44 20.41
CA GLU A 118 -9.52 0.95 20.85
C GLU A 118 -9.02 -0.21 20.00
N ALA A 119 -9.89 -1.16 19.64
CA ALA A 119 -9.54 -2.27 18.74
C ALA A 119 -9.16 -1.77 17.34
N LEU A 120 -9.87 -0.80 16.80
CA LEU A 120 -9.57 -0.20 15.50
C LEU A 120 -8.25 0.60 15.51
N GLU A 121 -7.92 1.25 16.61
CA GLU A 121 -6.63 1.95 16.78
C GLU A 121 -5.47 0.95 16.80
N VAL A 122 -5.63 -0.20 17.43
CA VAL A 122 -4.63 -1.28 17.41
C VAL A 122 -4.43 -1.79 15.98
N GLN A 123 -5.51 -2.07 15.25
CA GLN A 123 -5.43 -2.48 13.86
C GLN A 123 -4.76 -1.43 12.97
N ALA A 124 -5.05 -0.15 13.19
CA ALA A 124 -4.41 0.93 12.45
C ALA A 124 -2.89 0.96 12.66
N ARG A 125 -2.43 0.75 13.90
CA ARG A 125 -0.99 0.66 14.20
C ARG A 125 -0.33 -0.55 13.55
N GLU A 126 -0.98 -1.71 13.59
CA GLU A 126 -0.48 -2.92 12.93
C GLU A 126 -0.28 -2.75 11.43
N TRP A 127 -1.17 -2.04 10.76
CA TRP A 127 -1.02 -1.70 9.34
C TRP A 127 0.08 -0.68 9.09
N ASP A 128 0.22 0.30 9.97
CA ASP A 128 1.26 1.34 9.87
C ASP A 128 2.67 0.76 10.06
N GLU A 129 2.81 -0.23 10.95
CA GLU A 129 4.08 -0.93 11.20
C GLU A 129 4.51 -1.85 10.05
N ARG A 130 3.58 -2.29 9.19
CA ARG A 130 3.88 -3.10 8.00
C ARG A 130 4.34 -2.28 6.80
N SER A 131 4.00 -1.01 6.77
CA SER A 131 4.32 -0.09 5.68
C SER A 131 5.73 0.48 5.81
#